data_e5a5e555c8fb9dad5093f08aad1438da
#
_entry.id   e5a5e555c8fb9dad5093f08aad1438da
#
_cell.length_a   1.000
_cell.length_b   1.000
_cell.length_c   1.000
_cell.angle_alpha   90.00
_cell.angle_beta   90.00
_cell.angle_gamma   90.00
#
_symmetry.space_group_name_H-M   'P 1'
#
loop_
_entity.id
_entity.type
_entity.pdbx_description
1 polymer ?
#
loop_
_entity_poly.entity_id
_entity_poly.type
_entity_poly.pdbx_seq_one_letter_code
_entity_poly.pdbx_strand_id
1 'polypeptide(L)'
;MNAPNLAVVEVKAFVPAKNFALSMEFYEALGFTRASVFEDIAYFHCGESSFLLQDFFVPEHAANYQMHLLVENVDAWHEKAKAVAVRFNVKVGEPQNQPWAMRDFTLFDPTGVLWRIAQNIPKQAKS
;
A
#
# COMPACT_ATOMS: atom_id res chain seq x y z
N MET A 1 -32.15 -17.06 23.13
CA MET A 1 -31.37 -15.86 22.89
C MET A 1 -30.29 -16.14 21.90
N ASN A 2 -30.21 -15.32 20.87
CA ASN A 2 -29.19 -15.48 19.85
C ASN A 2 -27.87 -14.86 20.30
N ALA A 3 -26.77 -15.51 19.99
CA ALA A 3 -25.45 -14.93 20.20
C ALA A 3 -25.27 -13.72 19.27
N PRO A 4 -24.57 -12.66 19.72
CA PRO A 4 -24.32 -11.53 18.85
C PRO A 4 -23.46 -11.97 17.65
N ASN A 5 -23.73 -11.35 16.51
CA ASN A 5 -22.93 -11.58 15.32
C ASN A 5 -21.71 -10.63 15.36
N LEU A 6 -20.52 -11.18 15.63
CA LEU A 6 -19.27 -10.44 15.69
C LEU A 6 -18.38 -10.68 14.47
N ALA A 7 -18.99 -11.17 13.38
CA ALA A 7 -18.24 -11.42 12.15
C ALA A 7 -17.68 -10.09 11.58
N VAL A 8 -16.41 -10.11 11.23
CA VAL A 8 -15.72 -8.98 10.64
C VAL A 8 -15.77 -9.11 9.13
N VAL A 9 -16.18 -8.05 8.44
CA VAL A 9 -16.14 -8.02 6.98
C VAL A 9 -14.76 -7.54 6.52
N GLU A 10 -14.31 -6.42 7.09
CA GLU A 10 -13.09 -5.80 6.58
C GLU A 10 -12.60 -4.71 7.52
N VAL A 11 -11.29 -4.57 7.64
CA VAL A 11 -10.66 -3.40 8.26
C VAL A 11 -10.03 -2.58 7.14
N LYS A 12 -10.32 -1.30 7.11
CA LYS A 12 -9.74 -0.38 6.11
C LYS A 12 -9.09 0.80 6.81
N ALA A 13 -7.93 1.20 6.29
CA ALA A 13 -7.26 2.43 6.72
C ALA A 13 -7.69 3.57 5.79
N PHE A 14 -7.66 4.80 6.31
CA PHE A 14 -7.81 6.00 5.49
C PHE A 14 -6.42 6.51 5.13
N VAL A 15 -6.09 6.45 3.84
CA VAL A 15 -4.80 6.89 3.32
C VAL A 15 -4.96 8.32 2.82
N PRO A 16 -4.16 9.28 3.33
CA PRO A 16 -4.31 10.66 2.93
C PRO A 16 -3.81 10.93 1.51
N ALA A 17 -4.41 11.89 0.83
CA ALA A 17 -3.99 12.32 -0.49
C ALA A 17 -3.95 13.85 -0.54
N LYS A 18 -2.78 14.39 -0.88
CA LYS A 18 -2.60 15.82 -1.12
C LYS A 18 -3.23 16.23 -2.44
N ASN A 19 -3.02 15.41 -3.47
CA ASN A 19 -3.65 15.55 -4.78
C ASN A 19 -4.45 14.27 -5.04
N PHE A 20 -5.73 14.34 -4.79
CA PHE A 20 -6.62 13.18 -4.80
C PHE A 20 -6.63 12.48 -6.17
N ALA A 21 -6.78 13.26 -7.25
CA ALA A 21 -6.81 12.71 -8.60
C ALA A 21 -5.49 12.03 -8.96
N LEU A 22 -4.36 12.65 -8.64
CA LEU A 22 -3.04 12.11 -8.92
C LEU A 22 -2.81 10.81 -8.13
N SER A 23 -3.19 10.79 -6.86
CA SER A 23 -3.05 9.59 -6.03
C SER A 23 -3.94 8.46 -6.53
N MET A 24 -5.15 8.75 -7.01
CA MET A 24 -6.00 7.73 -7.62
C MET A 24 -5.32 7.11 -8.85
N GLU A 25 -4.73 7.92 -9.71
CA GLU A 25 -3.99 7.42 -10.89
C GLU A 25 -2.80 6.56 -10.47
N PHE A 26 -2.09 6.98 -9.44
CA PHE A 26 -0.93 6.24 -8.91
C PHE A 26 -1.34 4.84 -8.46
N TYR A 27 -2.38 4.72 -7.65
CA TYR A 27 -2.79 3.42 -7.13
C TYR A 27 -3.35 2.51 -8.23
N GLU A 28 -4.05 3.08 -9.21
CA GLU A 28 -4.49 2.31 -10.37
C GLU A 28 -3.30 1.80 -11.19
N ALA A 29 -2.30 2.64 -11.41
CA ALA A 29 -1.08 2.26 -12.12
C ALA A 29 -0.30 1.17 -11.37
N LEU A 30 -0.30 1.23 -10.04
CA LEU A 30 0.37 0.23 -9.20
C LEU A 30 -0.32 -1.13 -9.25
N GLY A 31 -1.61 -1.18 -9.58
CA GLY A 31 -2.34 -2.42 -9.74
C GLY A 31 -3.56 -2.56 -8.85
N PHE A 32 -3.89 -1.52 -8.06
CA PHE A 32 -5.12 -1.52 -7.29
C PHE A 32 -6.30 -1.17 -8.19
N THR A 33 -7.45 -1.74 -7.88
CA THR A 33 -8.70 -1.43 -8.57
C THR A 33 -9.46 -0.38 -7.78
N ARG A 34 -9.83 0.70 -8.45
CA ARG A 34 -10.71 1.71 -7.87
C ARG A 34 -12.16 1.21 -8.01
N ALA A 35 -12.74 0.79 -6.92
CA ALA A 35 -14.09 0.23 -6.93
C ALA A 35 -15.17 1.30 -6.92
N SER A 36 -14.96 2.39 -6.19
CA SER A 36 -15.94 3.46 -6.10
C SER A 36 -15.29 4.76 -5.62
N VAL A 37 -15.94 5.87 -5.94
CA VAL A 37 -15.59 7.19 -5.42
C VAL A 37 -16.87 7.85 -4.96
N PHE A 38 -16.89 8.38 -3.74
CA PHE A 38 -17.99 9.16 -3.23
C PHE A 38 -17.41 10.38 -2.50
N GLU A 39 -17.65 11.56 -3.07
CA GLU A 39 -17.13 12.83 -2.57
C GLU A 39 -15.60 12.80 -2.43
N ASP A 40 -15.09 12.84 -1.21
CA ASP A 40 -13.66 12.92 -0.91
C ASP A 40 -13.04 11.57 -0.55
N ILE A 41 -13.74 10.47 -0.82
CA ILE A 41 -13.28 9.11 -0.48
C ILE A 41 -13.30 8.23 -1.73
N ALA A 42 -12.21 7.52 -1.98
CA ALA A 42 -12.14 6.49 -3.02
C ALA A 42 -11.82 5.14 -2.38
N TYR A 43 -12.55 4.11 -2.78
CA TYR A 43 -12.33 2.75 -2.30
C TYR A 43 -11.46 2.01 -3.30
N PHE A 44 -10.31 1.53 -2.81
CA PHE A 44 -9.34 0.76 -3.59
C PHE A 44 -9.20 -0.64 -3.02
N HIS A 45 -9.06 -1.63 -3.91
CA HIS A 45 -8.78 -2.99 -3.48
C HIS A 45 -7.79 -3.67 -4.42
N CYS A 46 -7.11 -4.69 -3.91
CA CYS A 46 -6.24 -5.57 -4.68
C CYS A 46 -6.28 -6.93 -3.97
N GLY A 47 -6.76 -7.96 -4.68
CA GLY A 47 -7.05 -9.23 -4.05
C GLY A 47 -8.08 -9.04 -2.93
N GLU A 48 -7.77 -9.55 -1.75
CA GLU A 48 -8.64 -9.41 -0.57
C GLU A 48 -8.24 -8.24 0.32
N SER A 49 -7.30 -7.41 -0.14
CA SER A 49 -6.83 -6.24 0.58
C SER A 49 -7.48 -4.98 0.05
N SER A 50 -7.70 -4.01 0.91
CA SER A 50 -8.36 -2.76 0.53
C SER A 50 -7.94 -1.62 1.43
N PHE A 51 -8.19 -0.41 0.95
CA PHE A 51 -8.05 0.81 1.74
C PHE A 51 -8.96 1.91 1.16
N LEU A 52 -9.14 2.95 1.94
CA LEU A 52 -9.87 4.14 1.53
C LEU A 52 -8.88 5.27 1.31
N LEU A 53 -8.86 5.83 0.10
CA LEU A 53 -8.06 7.01 -0.19
C LEU A 53 -8.91 8.23 0.13
N GLN A 54 -8.37 9.15 0.92
CA GLN A 54 -9.12 10.31 1.38
C GLN A 54 -8.47 11.61 0.89
N ASP A 55 -9.28 12.50 0.33
CA ASP A 55 -8.85 13.83 -0.09
C ASP A 55 -8.67 14.69 1.16
N PHE A 56 -7.55 14.49 1.84
CA PHE A 56 -7.22 15.13 3.11
C PHE A 56 -5.71 15.10 3.27
N PHE A 57 -5.12 16.21 3.68
CA PHE A 57 -3.67 16.27 3.80
C PHE A 57 -3.22 17.11 4.97
N VAL A 58 -2.48 16.46 5.87
CA VAL A 58 -1.70 17.11 6.92
C VAL A 58 -0.27 16.59 6.74
N PRO A 59 0.71 17.47 6.42
CA PRO A 59 2.07 17.02 6.08
C PRO A 59 2.70 16.11 7.12
N GLU A 60 2.58 16.42 8.40
CA GLU A 60 3.17 15.63 9.47
C GLU A 60 2.54 14.24 9.57
N HIS A 61 1.24 14.15 9.33
CA HIS A 61 0.54 12.89 9.33
C HIS A 61 0.97 12.00 8.15
N ALA A 62 1.01 12.57 6.94
CA ALA A 62 1.41 11.83 5.76
C ALA A 62 2.87 11.35 5.86
N ALA A 63 3.76 12.18 6.40
CA ALA A 63 5.17 11.84 6.53
C ALA A 63 5.42 10.67 7.47
N ASN A 64 4.48 10.40 8.38
CA ASN A 64 4.60 9.31 9.35
C ASN A 64 3.65 8.14 9.05
N TYR A 65 2.93 8.20 7.95
CA TYR A 65 1.93 7.18 7.60
C TYR A 65 2.60 6.04 6.84
N GLN A 66 2.36 4.82 7.29
CA GLN A 66 2.93 3.63 6.66
C GLN A 66 1.85 2.61 6.36
N MET A 67 1.98 1.97 5.20
CA MET A 67 1.17 0.82 4.80
C MET A 67 2.08 -0.36 4.55
N HIS A 68 1.66 -1.54 4.93
CA HIS A 68 2.39 -2.78 4.70
C HIS A 68 1.56 -3.68 3.79
N LEU A 69 2.11 -4.02 2.64
CA LEU A 69 1.46 -4.91 1.68
C LEU A 69 2.25 -6.20 1.60
N LEU A 70 1.65 -7.30 2.04
CA LEU A 70 2.27 -8.61 1.97
C LEU A 70 1.85 -9.28 0.68
N VAL A 71 2.84 -9.68 -0.13
CA VAL A 71 2.62 -10.23 -1.47
C VAL A 71 3.33 -11.59 -1.63
N GLU A 72 2.98 -12.32 -2.66
CA GLU A 72 3.59 -13.61 -2.93
C GLU A 72 4.93 -13.49 -3.67
N ASN A 73 5.09 -12.46 -4.50
CA ASN A 73 6.29 -12.27 -5.30
C ASN A 73 6.72 -10.80 -5.27
N VAL A 74 7.58 -10.48 -4.32
CA VAL A 74 8.01 -9.10 -4.09
C VAL A 74 8.84 -8.55 -5.27
N ASP A 75 9.61 -9.39 -5.93
CA ASP A 75 10.46 -8.94 -7.05
C ASP A 75 9.60 -8.54 -8.26
N ALA A 76 8.51 -9.25 -8.51
CA ALA A 76 7.55 -8.88 -9.56
C ALA A 76 6.88 -7.54 -9.23
N TRP A 77 6.50 -7.33 -7.98
CA TRP A 77 5.95 -6.06 -7.52
C TRP A 77 6.96 -4.92 -7.64
N HIS A 78 8.24 -5.21 -7.36
CA HIS A 78 9.31 -4.21 -7.49
C HIS A 78 9.48 -3.76 -8.94
N GLU A 79 9.42 -4.68 -9.90
CA GLU A 79 9.50 -4.32 -11.33
C GLU A 79 8.36 -3.37 -11.71
N LYS A 80 7.15 -3.66 -11.26
CA LYS A 80 6.01 -2.78 -11.50
C LYS A 80 6.18 -1.44 -10.80
N ALA A 81 6.62 -1.45 -9.56
CA ALA A 81 6.83 -0.25 -8.76
C ALA A 81 7.89 0.68 -9.37
N LYS A 82 8.95 0.11 -9.96
CA LYS A 82 9.97 0.92 -10.64
C LYS A 82 9.37 1.73 -11.79
N ALA A 83 8.54 1.10 -12.61
CA ALA A 83 7.89 1.79 -13.72
C ALA A 83 6.93 2.88 -13.22
N VAL A 84 6.18 2.59 -12.18
CA VAL A 84 5.27 3.56 -11.55
C VAL A 84 6.05 4.72 -10.95
N ALA A 85 7.17 4.43 -10.29
CA ALA A 85 8.01 5.45 -9.66
C ALA A 85 8.55 6.45 -10.70
N VAL A 86 8.95 5.96 -11.87
CA VAL A 86 9.41 6.82 -12.96
C VAL A 86 8.27 7.72 -13.45
N ARG A 87 7.10 7.13 -13.69
CA ARG A 87 5.93 7.86 -14.21
C ARG A 87 5.47 8.97 -13.26
N PHE A 88 5.46 8.70 -11.97
CA PHE A 88 4.95 9.63 -10.96
C PHE A 88 6.04 10.40 -10.22
N ASN A 89 7.30 10.17 -10.57
CA ASN A 89 8.45 10.84 -9.96
C ASN A 89 8.46 10.67 -8.43
N VAL A 90 8.32 9.44 -7.97
CA VAL A 90 8.38 9.10 -6.56
C VAL A 90 9.56 8.19 -6.28
N LYS A 91 9.90 8.03 -5.00
CA LYS A 91 11.05 7.21 -4.59
C LYS A 91 10.64 5.75 -4.47
N VAL A 92 11.54 4.86 -4.91
CA VAL A 92 11.41 3.42 -4.74
C VAL A 92 12.76 2.86 -4.30
N GLY A 93 12.74 1.99 -3.28
CA GLY A 93 13.95 1.32 -2.80
C GLY A 93 14.17 -0.02 -3.49
N GLU A 94 15.32 -0.63 -3.20
CA GLU A 94 15.65 -1.95 -3.73
C GLU A 94 15.20 -3.05 -2.76
N PRO A 95 14.76 -4.21 -3.26
CA PRO A 95 14.39 -5.31 -2.38
C PRO A 95 15.59 -5.83 -1.59
N GLN A 96 15.37 -6.07 -0.30
CA GLN A 96 16.40 -6.60 0.60
C GLN A 96 15.77 -7.66 1.50
N ASN A 97 16.55 -8.70 1.80
CA ASN A 97 16.16 -9.71 2.77
C ASN A 97 16.39 -9.16 4.18
N GLN A 98 15.36 -9.22 5.01
CA GLN A 98 15.39 -8.68 6.36
C GLN A 98 15.61 -9.79 7.39
N PRO A 99 16.18 -9.46 8.57
CA PRO A 99 16.40 -10.48 9.61
C PRO A 99 15.12 -11.12 10.16
N TRP A 100 13.97 -10.50 9.94
CA TRP A 100 12.68 -11.03 10.40
C TRP A 100 11.98 -11.92 9.36
N ALA A 101 12.77 -12.53 8.46
CA ALA A 101 12.29 -13.51 7.48
C ALA A 101 11.30 -12.92 6.47
N MET A 102 11.56 -11.72 6.04
CA MET A 102 10.86 -11.06 4.94
C MET A 102 11.85 -10.47 3.95
N ARG A 103 11.45 -10.45 2.69
CA ARG A 103 12.14 -9.68 1.66
C ARG A 103 11.22 -8.52 1.29
N ASP A 104 11.71 -7.29 1.39
CA ASP A 104 10.86 -6.13 1.18
C ASP A 104 11.57 -4.98 0.47
N PHE A 105 10.78 -4.07 -0.05
CA PHE A 105 11.24 -2.78 -0.54
C PHE A 105 10.25 -1.69 -0.16
N THR A 106 10.67 -0.44 -0.28
CA THR A 106 9.84 0.71 0.04
C THR A 106 9.45 1.46 -1.23
N LEU A 107 8.23 2.01 -1.21
CA LEU A 107 7.71 2.86 -2.30
C LEU A 107 6.95 4.00 -1.65
N PHE A 108 7.23 5.23 -2.08
CA PHE A 108 6.46 6.39 -1.63
C PHE A 108 5.38 6.71 -2.64
N ASP A 109 4.19 7.06 -2.16
CA ASP A 109 3.13 7.54 -3.04
C ASP A 109 3.32 9.06 -3.31
N PRO A 110 2.52 9.68 -4.20
CA PRO A 110 2.69 11.11 -4.52
C PRO A 110 2.49 12.05 -3.34
N THR A 111 1.85 11.60 -2.27
CA THR A 111 1.62 12.41 -1.07
C THR A 111 2.74 12.26 -0.06
N GLY A 112 3.57 11.21 -0.20
CA GLY A 112 4.66 10.91 0.72
C GLY A 112 4.34 9.80 1.70
N VAL A 113 3.24 9.09 1.50
CA VAL A 113 2.90 7.91 2.29
C VAL A 113 3.85 6.77 1.93
N LEU A 114 4.40 6.13 2.95
CA LEU A 114 5.34 5.03 2.77
C LEU A 114 4.58 3.70 2.66
N TRP A 115 4.85 3.00 1.56
CA TRP A 115 4.41 1.62 1.39
C TRP A 115 5.61 0.70 1.52
N ARG A 116 5.50 -0.27 2.42
CA ARG A 116 6.46 -1.35 2.52
C ARG A 116 5.82 -2.58 1.90
N ILE A 117 6.40 -3.04 0.78
CA ILE A 117 5.87 -4.19 0.03
C ILE A 117 6.80 -5.36 0.31
N ALA A 118 6.24 -6.46 0.83
CA ALA A 118 7.01 -7.52 1.46
C ALA A 118 6.51 -8.90 1.07
N GLN A 119 7.43 -9.84 1.10
CA GLN A 119 7.16 -11.26 0.88
C GLN A 119 7.77 -12.04 2.04
N ASN A 120 7.03 -13.02 2.55
CA ASN A 120 7.59 -13.96 3.51
C ASN A 120 8.64 -14.84 2.81
N ILE A 121 9.80 -14.98 3.41
CA ILE A 121 10.86 -15.85 2.92
C ILE A 121 11.23 -16.86 4.01
N PRO A 122 11.89 -17.98 3.65
CA PRO A 122 12.33 -18.93 4.65
C PRO A 122 13.25 -18.28 5.67
N LYS A 123 13.13 -18.69 6.92
CA LYS A 123 14.00 -18.23 7.98
C LYS A 123 15.43 -18.63 7.64
N GLN A 124 16.35 -17.66 7.70
CA GLN A 124 17.75 -17.96 7.41
C GLN A 124 18.34 -18.84 8.48
N ALA A 125 19.12 -19.85 8.06
CA ALA A 125 19.82 -20.70 9.00
C ALA A 125 20.88 -19.88 9.73
N LYS A 126 21.00 -20.13 11.03
CA LYS A 126 22.10 -19.53 11.80
C LYS A 126 23.39 -20.20 11.38
N SER A 127 24.36 -19.40 11.01
CA SER A 127 25.70 -19.88 10.73
C SER A 127 26.55 -19.92 11.99
#